data_ee066c2f4dd35726da709ac2d9e83f65
#
_entry.id   ee066c2f4dd35726da709ac2d9e83f65
#
_cell.length_a   1.000
_cell.length_b   1.000
_cell.length_c   1.000
_cell.angle_alpha   90.00
_cell.angle_beta   90.00
_cell.angle_gamma   90.00
#
_symmetry.space_group_name_H-M   'P 1'
#
loop_
_entity.id
_entity.type
_entity.pdbx_description
1 polymer ?
#
loop_
_entity_poly.entity_id
_entity_poly.type
_entity_poly.pdbx_seq_one_letter_code
_entity_poly.pdbx_strand_id
1 'polypeptide(L)'
;LGPRGVTFNQELAKKLSKEENLIFVCGHYEGIDERAYKYFDMEISLGDFVLTGGEMAAIPVIDSICRLVPGVLGKEESFMDESFYNGVLEYPQYTRPEVFEGEKVPSILLSGHHENIRKWRRQQSLLITKEKRKDLFNSLELSKEDKKLLK
;
A
#
# COMPACT_ATOMS: atom_id res chain seq x y z
N LEU A 1 -3.41 -19.22 4.73
CA LEU A 1 -2.41 -18.60 3.87
C LEU A 1 -1.79 -19.67 2.99
N GLY A 2 -1.76 -19.45 1.66
CA GLY A 2 -1.26 -20.44 0.72
C GLY A 2 -1.10 -19.90 -0.70
N PRO A 3 -0.32 -20.59 -1.55
CA PRO A 3 0.06 -20.10 -2.88
C PRO A 3 -1.10 -20.09 -3.89
N ARG A 4 -2.21 -20.79 -3.61
CA ARG A 4 -3.37 -20.88 -4.49
C ARG A 4 -4.37 -19.73 -4.27
N GLY A 5 -4.17 -18.94 -3.19
CA GLY A 5 -5.08 -17.89 -2.78
C GLY A 5 -5.02 -16.65 -3.67
N VAL A 6 -5.97 -15.74 -3.42
CA VAL A 6 -5.95 -14.41 -4.03
C VAL A 6 -4.71 -13.65 -3.59
N THR A 7 -4.07 -12.95 -4.51
CA THR A 7 -2.88 -12.15 -4.18
C THR A 7 -3.26 -11.00 -3.24
N PHE A 8 -2.60 -10.92 -2.10
CA PHE A 8 -2.80 -9.87 -1.12
C PHE A 8 -2.37 -8.51 -1.67
N ASN A 9 -3.20 -7.51 -1.44
CA ASN A 9 -2.96 -6.13 -1.83
C ASN A 9 -3.64 -5.15 -0.87
N GLN A 10 -3.43 -3.85 -1.06
CA GLN A 10 -3.98 -2.82 -0.18
C GLN A 10 -5.52 -2.80 -0.14
N GLU A 11 -6.20 -3.11 -1.24
CA GLU A 11 -7.66 -3.17 -1.28
C GLU A 11 -8.20 -4.33 -0.43
N LEU A 12 -7.52 -5.48 -0.48
CA LEU A 12 -7.87 -6.62 0.39
C LEU A 12 -7.58 -6.29 1.86
N ALA A 13 -6.46 -5.60 2.16
CA ALA A 13 -6.16 -5.14 3.52
C ALA A 13 -7.27 -4.21 4.05
N LYS A 14 -7.73 -3.23 3.25
CA LYS A 14 -8.86 -2.34 3.60
C LYS A 14 -10.17 -3.09 3.83
N LYS A 15 -10.43 -4.14 3.07
CA LYS A 15 -11.61 -4.98 3.28
C LYS A 15 -11.51 -5.71 4.60
N LEU A 16 -10.40 -6.39 4.84
CA LEU A 16 -10.18 -7.20 6.04
C LEU A 16 -10.07 -6.36 7.32
N SER A 17 -9.60 -5.11 7.25
CA SER A 17 -9.54 -4.22 8.42
C SER A 17 -10.90 -3.81 8.98
N LYS A 18 -12.00 -4.13 8.29
CA LYS A 18 -13.38 -3.86 8.73
C LYS A 18 -14.03 -5.07 9.42
N GLU A 19 -13.39 -6.22 9.38
CA GLU A 19 -13.88 -7.44 10.03
C GLU A 19 -13.62 -7.36 11.54
N GLU A 20 -14.59 -7.82 12.33
CA GLU A 20 -14.47 -7.84 13.80
C GLU A 20 -13.45 -8.87 14.29
N ASN A 21 -13.34 -9.99 13.58
CA ASN A 21 -12.47 -11.09 13.94
C ASN A 21 -11.84 -11.69 12.69
N LEU A 22 -10.53 -11.93 12.73
CA LEU A 22 -9.78 -12.62 11.69
C LEU A 22 -9.01 -13.79 12.32
N ILE A 23 -9.19 -14.98 11.77
CA ILE A 23 -8.42 -16.18 12.15
C ILE A 23 -7.51 -16.53 10.99
N PHE A 24 -6.20 -16.48 11.22
CA PHE A 24 -5.19 -16.86 10.23
C PHE A 24 -4.76 -18.31 10.44
N VAL A 25 -5.00 -19.14 9.44
CA VAL A 25 -4.52 -20.53 9.44
C VAL A 25 -3.24 -20.57 8.61
N CYS A 26 -2.15 -20.98 9.28
CA CYS A 26 -0.81 -21.07 8.70
C CYS A 26 -0.44 -22.54 8.54
N GLY A 27 -0.29 -23.00 7.30
CA GLY A 27 0.18 -24.34 7.01
C GLY A 27 1.69 -24.48 7.25
N HIS A 28 2.11 -25.68 7.62
CA HIS A 28 3.51 -26.08 7.80
C HIS A 28 3.77 -27.40 7.08
N TYR A 29 5.04 -27.78 6.88
CA TYR A 29 5.44 -28.99 6.14
C TYR A 29 4.80 -29.06 4.74
N GLU A 30 4.08 -30.18 4.46
CA GLU A 30 3.44 -30.45 3.16
C GLU A 30 2.11 -29.66 2.94
N GLY A 31 1.70 -28.83 3.89
CA GLY A 31 0.52 -28.01 3.79
C GLY A 31 -0.65 -28.45 4.65
N ILE A 32 -1.85 -28.07 4.24
CA ILE A 32 -3.10 -28.32 4.98
C ILE A 32 -3.90 -29.39 4.26
N ASP A 33 -4.51 -30.31 5.02
CA ASP A 33 -5.42 -31.33 4.45
C ASP A 33 -6.49 -30.66 3.57
N GLU A 34 -6.60 -31.11 2.33
CA GLU A 34 -7.52 -30.54 1.33
C GLU A 34 -8.97 -30.50 1.84
N ARG A 35 -9.37 -31.44 2.69
CA ARG A 35 -10.71 -31.49 3.28
C ARG A 35 -10.99 -30.35 4.26
N ALA A 36 -9.97 -29.68 4.77
CA ALA A 36 -10.10 -28.55 5.66
C ALA A 36 -10.47 -27.25 4.93
N TYR A 37 -10.13 -27.13 3.63
CA TYR A 37 -10.36 -25.89 2.87
C TYR A 37 -11.85 -25.47 2.80
N LYS A 38 -12.77 -26.41 2.89
CA LYS A 38 -14.22 -26.11 2.93
C LYS A 38 -14.66 -25.29 4.16
N TYR A 39 -13.81 -25.18 5.16
CA TYR A 39 -14.09 -24.42 6.40
C TYR A 39 -13.43 -23.03 6.39
N PHE A 40 -12.67 -22.70 5.35
CA PHE A 40 -12.01 -21.40 5.22
C PHE A 40 -12.83 -20.47 4.35
N ASP A 41 -12.99 -19.22 4.77
CA ASP A 41 -13.71 -18.22 3.97
C ASP A 41 -12.87 -17.71 2.81
N MET A 42 -11.54 -17.75 2.95
CA MET A 42 -10.62 -17.22 1.95
C MET A 42 -9.25 -17.88 2.05
N GLU A 43 -8.58 -18.04 0.90
CA GLU A 43 -7.16 -18.33 0.80
C GLU A 43 -6.42 -17.10 0.26
N ILE A 44 -5.32 -16.71 0.90
CA ILE A 44 -4.53 -15.53 0.56
C ILE A 44 -3.10 -15.94 0.24
N SER A 45 -2.58 -15.42 -0.88
CA SER A 45 -1.18 -15.55 -1.32
C SER A 45 -0.47 -14.20 -1.19
N LEU A 46 0.81 -14.20 -0.83
CA LEU A 46 1.67 -13.01 -0.92
C LEU A 46 2.27 -12.79 -2.32
N GLY A 47 2.21 -13.79 -3.19
CA GLY A 47 2.80 -13.76 -4.52
C GLY A 47 3.39 -15.10 -4.93
N ASP A 48 4.05 -15.14 -6.08
CA ASP A 48 4.56 -16.35 -6.73
C ASP A 48 5.95 -16.73 -6.18
N PHE A 49 6.03 -17.04 -4.90
CA PHE A 49 7.23 -17.52 -4.22
C PHE A 49 6.85 -18.40 -3.02
N VAL A 50 7.80 -19.19 -2.54
CA VAL A 50 7.61 -20.14 -1.44
C VAL A 50 8.33 -19.65 -0.19
N LEU A 51 7.67 -19.75 0.96
CA LEU A 51 8.20 -19.50 2.29
C LEU A 51 8.30 -20.80 3.08
N THR A 52 9.10 -20.82 4.13
CA THR A 52 9.28 -21.99 5.00
C THR A 52 8.04 -22.37 5.78
N GLY A 53 7.10 -21.43 5.98
CA GLY A 53 5.84 -21.64 6.69
C GLY A 53 4.87 -20.49 6.47
N GLY A 54 3.60 -20.73 6.71
CA GLY A 54 2.53 -19.74 6.54
C GLY A 54 2.62 -18.58 7.55
N GLU A 55 3.27 -18.78 8.70
CA GLU A 55 3.47 -17.78 9.74
C GLU A 55 4.26 -16.57 9.23
N MET A 56 5.27 -16.81 8.38
CA MET A 56 6.06 -15.75 7.78
C MET A 56 5.22 -14.89 6.83
N ALA A 57 4.25 -15.51 6.16
CA ALA A 57 3.29 -14.81 5.32
C ALA A 57 2.26 -14.03 6.15
N ALA A 58 1.91 -14.50 7.35
CA ALA A 58 0.94 -13.84 8.21
C ALA A 58 1.42 -12.47 8.70
N ILE A 59 2.70 -12.31 8.99
CA ILE A 59 3.27 -11.08 9.56
C ILE A 59 2.94 -9.85 8.69
N PRO A 60 3.33 -9.77 7.41
CA PRO A 60 3.02 -8.61 6.58
C PRO A 60 1.52 -8.44 6.31
N VAL A 61 0.74 -9.51 6.26
CA VAL A 61 -0.71 -9.42 6.09
C VAL A 61 -1.35 -8.81 7.33
N ILE A 62 -1.00 -9.27 8.53
CA ILE A 62 -1.51 -8.75 9.80
C ILE A 62 -1.10 -7.29 9.98
N ASP A 63 0.17 -6.96 9.78
CA ASP A 63 0.67 -5.58 9.88
C ASP A 63 -0.10 -4.64 8.96
N SER A 64 -0.24 -5.01 7.68
CA SER A 64 -0.96 -4.22 6.68
C SER A 64 -2.43 -4.01 7.01
N ILE A 65 -3.08 -4.96 7.67
CA ILE A 65 -4.47 -4.87 8.12
C ILE A 65 -4.56 -4.01 9.39
N CYS A 66 -3.75 -4.33 10.40
CA CYS A 66 -3.82 -3.68 11.72
C CYS A 66 -3.56 -2.18 11.65
N ARG A 67 -2.62 -1.74 10.81
CA ARG A 67 -2.33 -0.30 10.64
C ARG A 67 -3.49 0.51 10.06
N LEU A 68 -4.50 -0.15 9.47
CA LEU A 68 -5.71 0.48 8.94
C LEU A 68 -6.85 0.52 9.98
N VAL A 69 -6.71 -0.16 11.10
CA VAL A 69 -7.69 -0.15 12.18
C VAL A 69 -7.60 1.18 12.94
N PRO A 70 -8.73 1.89 13.17
CA PRO A 70 -8.71 3.14 13.91
C PRO A 70 -8.03 3.03 15.27
N GLY A 71 -7.19 3.99 15.60
CA GLY A 71 -6.47 4.05 16.87
C GLY A 71 -5.18 3.23 16.95
N VAL A 72 -4.84 2.41 15.95
CA VAL A 72 -3.57 1.67 15.90
C VAL A 72 -2.41 2.59 15.53
N LEU A 73 -2.57 3.43 14.51
CA LEU A 73 -1.62 4.49 14.20
C LEU A 73 -2.04 5.79 14.89
N GLY A 74 -1.07 6.54 15.41
CA GLY A 74 -1.32 7.75 16.19
C GLY A 74 -1.97 8.92 15.42
N LYS A 75 -1.99 8.86 14.08
CA LYS A 75 -2.70 9.80 13.20
C LYS A 75 -3.38 9.00 12.09
N GLU A 76 -4.70 8.98 12.11
CA GLU A 76 -5.51 8.27 11.11
C GLU A 76 -5.29 8.77 9.67
N GLU A 77 -4.94 10.04 9.50
CA GLU A 77 -4.65 10.64 8.20
C GLU A 77 -3.29 10.18 7.60
N SER A 78 -2.43 9.54 8.42
CA SER A 78 -1.05 9.21 8.03
C SER A 78 -0.97 8.23 6.85
N PHE A 79 -1.90 7.28 6.75
CA PHE A 79 -1.87 6.27 5.70
C PHE A 79 -2.62 6.68 4.41
N MET A 80 -3.39 7.78 4.43
CA MET A 80 -4.19 8.19 3.27
C MET A 80 -3.33 8.67 2.09
N ASP A 81 -2.18 9.25 2.37
CA ASP A 81 -1.22 9.75 1.37
C ASP A 81 -0.17 8.70 0.97
N GLU A 82 -0.15 7.54 1.65
CA GLU A 82 0.81 6.48 1.36
C GLU A 82 0.50 5.74 0.05
N SER A 83 1.51 5.05 -0.45
CA SER A 83 1.41 4.23 -1.67
C SER A 83 0.25 3.23 -1.59
N PHE A 84 -0.45 3.07 -2.70
CA PHE A 84 -1.58 2.16 -2.92
C PHE A 84 -2.89 2.53 -2.24
N TYR A 85 -2.92 3.37 -1.21
CA TYR A 85 -4.17 3.69 -0.50
C TYR A 85 -5.20 4.34 -1.44
N ASN A 86 -4.75 5.29 -2.27
CA ASN A 86 -5.55 5.98 -3.29
C ASN A 86 -5.17 5.55 -4.71
N GLY A 87 -4.66 4.33 -4.90
CA GLY A 87 -4.32 3.76 -6.19
C GLY A 87 -3.06 4.34 -6.84
N VAL A 88 -2.31 5.22 -6.17
CA VAL A 88 -1.06 5.79 -6.66
C VAL A 88 0.11 5.42 -5.77
N LEU A 89 1.34 5.61 -6.26
CA LEU A 89 2.53 5.61 -5.43
C LEU A 89 2.67 6.94 -4.70
N GLU A 90 3.25 6.91 -3.52
CA GLU A 90 3.57 8.10 -2.74
C GLU A 90 4.55 9.02 -3.48
N TYR A 91 4.45 10.32 -3.23
CA TYR A 91 5.38 11.33 -3.73
C TYR A 91 6.76 11.21 -3.07
N PRO A 92 7.84 11.79 -3.67
CA PRO A 92 9.17 11.73 -3.09
C PRO A 92 9.23 12.43 -1.74
N GLN A 93 9.82 11.77 -0.76
CA GLN A 93 10.09 12.33 0.55
C GLN A 93 11.50 12.89 0.61
N TYR A 94 11.67 14.00 1.36
CA TYR A 94 12.95 14.66 1.58
C TYR A 94 13.18 14.85 3.07
N THR A 95 14.44 14.73 3.48
CA THR A 95 14.89 14.95 4.85
C THR A 95 16.00 16.00 4.92
N ARG A 96 16.48 16.32 6.08
CA ARG A 96 17.64 17.20 6.29
C ARG A 96 18.94 16.48 5.96
N PRO A 97 19.95 17.21 5.47
CA PRO A 97 20.01 18.66 5.21
C PRO A 97 19.27 19.07 3.93
N GLU A 98 19.02 20.38 3.74
CA GLU A 98 18.39 20.94 2.52
C GLU A 98 19.19 20.65 1.24
N VAL A 99 20.50 20.57 1.35
CA VAL A 99 21.41 20.21 0.26
C VAL A 99 22.24 19.02 0.69
N PHE A 100 22.18 17.95 -0.08
CA PHE A 100 22.99 16.75 0.13
C PHE A 100 23.68 16.35 -1.18
N GLU A 101 25.03 16.30 -1.16
CA GLU A 101 25.86 15.96 -2.33
C GLU A 101 25.53 16.79 -3.59
N GLY A 102 25.18 18.06 -3.41
CA GLY A 102 24.81 18.98 -4.49
C GLY A 102 23.33 18.95 -4.90
N GLU A 103 22.59 17.94 -4.49
CA GLU A 103 21.15 17.82 -4.73
C GLU A 103 20.37 18.64 -3.70
N LYS A 104 19.37 19.40 -4.17
CA LYS A 104 18.56 20.28 -3.34
C LYS A 104 17.16 19.74 -3.13
N VAL A 105 16.62 19.95 -1.94
CA VAL A 105 15.17 19.79 -1.70
C VAL A 105 14.42 20.78 -2.62
N PRO A 106 13.36 20.35 -3.33
CA PRO A 106 12.54 21.25 -4.14
C PRO A 106 12.04 22.45 -3.32
N SER A 107 12.30 23.67 -3.81
CA SER A 107 12.00 24.93 -3.12
C SER A 107 10.52 25.08 -2.76
N ILE A 108 9.63 24.46 -3.55
CA ILE A 108 8.19 24.45 -3.27
C ILE A 108 7.87 23.83 -1.91
N LEU A 109 8.60 22.80 -1.49
CA LEU A 109 8.41 22.12 -0.20
C LEU A 109 8.85 22.99 0.99
N LEU A 110 9.71 23.97 0.74
CA LEU A 110 10.22 24.92 1.73
C LEU A 110 9.42 26.23 1.78
N SER A 111 8.48 26.41 0.84
CA SER A 111 7.76 27.68 0.67
C SER A 111 6.70 27.99 1.74
N GLY A 112 6.27 27.00 2.51
CA GLY A 112 5.16 27.13 3.45
C GLY A 112 3.76 27.24 2.80
N HIS A 113 3.65 27.24 1.48
CA HIS A 113 2.38 27.35 0.77
C HIS A 113 1.71 25.96 0.65
N HIS A 114 0.93 25.58 1.65
CA HIS A 114 0.33 24.24 1.77
C HIS A 114 -0.42 23.77 0.52
N GLU A 115 -1.19 24.65 -0.13
CA GLU A 115 -1.95 24.28 -1.33
C GLU A 115 -1.02 23.96 -2.53
N ASN A 116 0.04 24.73 -2.70
CA ASN A 116 1.03 24.48 -3.76
C ASN A 116 1.83 23.20 -3.47
N ILE A 117 2.16 22.96 -2.21
CA ILE A 117 2.82 21.73 -1.77
C ILE A 117 1.91 20.53 -2.04
N ARG A 118 0.61 20.60 -1.71
CA ARG A 118 -0.37 19.56 -1.99
C ARG A 118 -0.45 19.24 -3.49
N LYS A 119 -0.54 20.24 -4.34
CA LYS A 119 -0.56 20.07 -5.81
C LYS A 119 0.71 19.45 -6.33
N TRP A 120 1.87 19.91 -5.85
CA TRP A 120 3.16 19.33 -6.23
C TRP A 120 3.26 17.86 -5.82
N ARG A 121 2.89 17.51 -4.59
CA ARG A 121 2.87 16.12 -4.10
C ARG A 121 1.99 15.24 -4.97
N ARG A 122 0.77 15.71 -5.27
CA ARG A 122 -0.15 14.96 -6.15
C ARG A 122 0.43 14.78 -7.55
N GLN A 123 1.03 15.80 -8.12
CA GLN A 123 1.70 15.72 -9.43
C GLN A 123 2.82 14.68 -9.41
N GLN A 124 3.68 14.70 -8.39
CA GLN A 124 4.79 13.75 -8.27
C GLN A 124 4.28 12.31 -8.13
N SER A 125 3.27 12.08 -7.30
CA SER A 125 2.63 10.75 -7.16
C SER A 125 2.13 10.23 -8.51
N LEU A 126 1.45 11.06 -9.29
CA LEU A 126 0.95 10.69 -10.62
C LEU A 126 2.09 10.38 -11.60
N LEU A 127 3.13 11.20 -11.62
CA LEU A 127 4.29 11.01 -12.51
C LEU A 127 5.06 9.73 -12.17
N ILE A 128 5.35 9.51 -10.90
CA ILE A 128 6.04 8.30 -10.44
C ILE A 128 5.20 7.05 -10.72
N THR A 129 3.89 7.12 -10.45
CA THR A 129 2.98 5.99 -10.74
C THR A 129 2.95 5.70 -12.23
N LYS A 130 2.87 6.71 -13.08
CA LYS A 130 2.90 6.57 -14.54
C LYS A 130 4.20 5.93 -15.04
N GLU A 131 5.32 6.27 -14.42
CA GLU A 131 6.64 5.73 -14.79
C GLU A 131 6.84 4.30 -14.27
N LYS A 132 6.61 4.07 -12.97
CA LYS A 132 7.01 2.85 -12.27
C LYS A 132 5.93 1.78 -12.23
N ARG A 133 4.66 2.17 -12.22
CA ARG A 133 3.51 1.29 -12.06
C ARG A 133 2.40 1.64 -13.07
N LYS A 134 2.69 1.36 -14.34
CA LYS A 134 1.77 1.61 -15.47
C LYS A 134 0.44 0.89 -15.31
N ASP A 135 0.44 -0.28 -14.68
CA ASP A 135 -0.75 -1.05 -14.33
C ASP A 135 -1.70 -0.24 -13.43
N LEU A 136 -1.17 0.34 -12.35
CA LEU A 136 -1.93 1.21 -11.46
C LEU A 136 -2.40 2.49 -12.18
N PHE A 137 -1.48 3.14 -12.91
CA PHE A 137 -1.81 4.38 -13.60
C PHE A 137 -2.94 4.22 -14.62
N ASN A 138 -2.96 3.10 -15.34
CA ASN A 138 -3.98 2.80 -16.35
C ASN A 138 -5.35 2.48 -15.73
N SER A 139 -5.40 2.07 -14.46
CA SER A 139 -6.64 1.82 -13.72
C SER A 139 -7.19 3.05 -13.01
N LEU A 140 -6.45 4.19 -13.01
CA LEU A 140 -6.88 5.41 -12.32
C LEU A 140 -7.98 6.17 -13.09
N GLU A 141 -8.99 6.59 -12.36
CA GLU A 141 -9.92 7.62 -12.80
C GLU A 141 -9.36 9.01 -12.51
N LEU A 142 -8.66 9.58 -13.52
CA LEU A 142 -8.04 10.89 -13.35
C LEU A 142 -9.07 12.02 -13.27
N SER A 143 -9.03 12.79 -12.20
CA SER A 143 -9.84 13.99 -12.00
C SER A 143 -9.48 15.09 -13.01
N LYS A 144 -10.32 16.14 -13.09
CA LYS A 144 -9.99 17.33 -13.90
C LYS A 144 -8.72 18.04 -13.42
N GLU A 145 -8.45 18.00 -12.11
CA GLU A 145 -7.23 18.56 -11.52
C GLU A 145 -6.02 17.71 -11.90
N ASP A 146 -6.10 16.37 -11.77
CA ASP A 146 -5.02 15.46 -12.16
C ASP A 146 -4.60 15.65 -13.62
N LYS A 147 -5.58 15.79 -14.53
CA LYS A 147 -5.32 16.05 -15.95
C LYS A 147 -4.63 17.39 -16.22
N LYS A 148 -4.81 18.39 -15.34
CA LYS A 148 -4.10 19.68 -15.43
C LYS A 148 -2.67 19.55 -14.89
N LEU A 149 -2.47 18.78 -13.83
CA LEU A 149 -1.15 18.56 -13.23
C LEU A 149 -0.21 17.74 -14.11
N LEU A 150 -0.76 16.96 -15.04
CA LEU A 150 0.01 16.12 -15.99
C LEU A 150 0.34 16.81 -17.33
N LYS A 151 -0.14 18.03 -17.54
CA LYS A 151 0.19 18.86 -18.72
C LYS A 151 1.48 19.64 -18.51
#